data_16948e2ceb7cccf4a564b67d02c401c2
#
_entry.id   16948e2ceb7cccf4a564b67d02c401c2
#
_cell.length_a   1.000
_cell.length_b   1.000
_cell.length_c   1.000
_cell.angle_alpha   90.00
_cell.angle_beta   90.00
_cell.angle_gamma   90.00
#
_symmetry.space_group_name_H-M   'P 1'
#
loop_
_entity.id
_entity.type
_entity.pdbx_description
1 polymer ?
#
loop_
_entity_poly.entity_id
_entity_poly.type
_entity_poly.pdbx_seq_one_letter_code
_entity_poly.pdbx_strand_id
1 'polypeptide(L)'
;MLASLDADAYPLHVFSDFDRERRRIEEALHDGVQQDLAATVVALELARELLDSNPAAAHSALDDLAAQVEGALARVRELAGTVYPSILPARGLTDALRSLDVETADLERYPLEIEEAVYFSCRALRSRATRARVWGDGATLRLELVGVTAVNDELSLARERIAAVGGQLDLSGDRVSAAVPVR
;
A
#
# COMPACT_ATOMS: atom_id res chain seq x y z
N MET A 1 -31.01 29.10 24.93
CA MET A 1 -29.55 29.13 24.85
C MET A 1 -29.15 27.83 24.13
N LEU A 2 -29.11 27.90 22.77
CA LEU A 2 -28.82 26.79 21.89
C LEU A 2 -27.30 26.76 21.68
N ALA A 3 -26.64 25.72 22.18
CA ALA A 3 -25.23 25.49 21.92
C ALA A 3 -25.07 25.08 20.45
N SER A 4 -24.32 25.87 19.71
CA SER A 4 -23.85 25.53 18.36
C SER A 4 -23.06 24.23 18.40
N LEU A 5 -23.53 23.23 17.67
CA LEU A 5 -22.70 22.12 17.25
C LEU A 5 -21.77 22.65 16.15
N ASP A 6 -20.54 22.92 16.51
CA ASP A 6 -19.48 23.14 15.55
C ASP A 6 -19.35 21.86 14.72
N ALA A 7 -19.74 21.97 13.45
CA ALA A 7 -19.46 20.95 12.44
C ALA A 7 -17.95 20.91 12.26
N ASP A 8 -17.33 19.89 12.83
CA ASP A 8 -15.89 19.63 12.78
C ASP A 8 -15.40 19.70 11.35
N ALA A 9 -14.56 20.69 11.09
CA ALA A 9 -13.83 20.83 9.87
C ALA A 9 -12.90 19.61 9.72
N TYR A 10 -13.26 18.67 8.86
CA TYR A 10 -12.31 17.68 8.35
C TYR A 10 -11.10 18.45 7.80
N PRO A 11 -9.89 18.14 8.24
CA PRO A 11 -8.71 18.89 7.84
C PRO A 11 -8.53 18.79 6.33
N LEU A 12 -8.53 19.95 5.65
CA LEU A 12 -8.42 20.09 4.19
C LEU A 12 -7.19 19.39 3.58
N HIS A 13 -6.16 19.11 4.37
CA HIS A 13 -4.94 18.41 3.93
C HIS A 13 -5.13 16.89 3.73
N VAL A 14 -6.11 16.25 4.36
CA VAL A 14 -6.43 14.85 4.11
C VAL A 14 -6.92 14.67 2.67
N PHE A 15 -7.74 15.59 2.18
CA PHE A 15 -8.19 15.57 0.77
C PHE A 15 -7.04 15.82 -0.21
N SER A 16 -6.05 16.66 0.15
CA SER A 16 -4.91 16.94 -0.72
C SER A 16 -3.97 15.74 -0.89
N ASP A 17 -3.90 14.84 0.07
CA ASP A 17 -3.08 13.64 0.00
C ASP A 17 -3.75 12.52 -0.81
N PHE A 18 -5.07 12.37 -0.66
CA PHE A 18 -5.86 11.51 -1.55
C PHE A 18 -5.79 11.96 -3.01
N ASP A 19 -5.87 13.26 -3.26
CA ASP A 19 -5.77 13.81 -4.62
C ASP A 19 -4.36 13.67 -5.20
N ARG A 20 -3.31 13.75 -4.39
CA ARG A 20 -1.92 13.49 -4.82
C ARG A 20 -1.69 12.01 -5.14
N GLU A 21 -2.15 11.12 -4.27
CA GLU A 21 -2.03 9.67 -4.51
C GLU A 21 -2.86 9.24 -5.72
N ARG A 22 -4.08 9.75 -5.87
CA ARG A 22 -4.90 9.52 -7.06
C ARG A 22 -4.19 9.94 -8.35
N ARG A 23 -3.63 11.15 -8.40
CA ARG A 23 -2.87 11.62 -9.58
C ARG A 23 -1.65 10.77 -9.86
N ARG A 24 -0.90 10.39 -8.84
CA ARG A 24 0.25 9.51 -8.98
C ARG A 24 -0.14 8.15 -9.58
N ILE A 25 -1.29 7.62 -9.20
CA ILE A 25 -1.82 6.37 -9.74
C ILE A 25 -2.29 6.55 -11.18
N GLU A 26 -3.02 7.63 -11.46
CA GLU A 26 -3.46 7.99 -12.81
C GLU A 26 -2.26 8.15 -13.75
N GLU A 27 -1.19 8.83 -13.33
CA GLU A 27 0.06 8.99 -14.08
C GLU A 27 0.77 7.64 -14.28
N ALA A 28 0.91 6.83 -13.23
CA ALA A 28 1.56 5.52 -13.32
C ALA A 28 0.79 4.52 -14.18
N LEU A 29 -0.55 4.56 -14.17
CA LEU A 29 -1.38 3.76 -15.07
C LEU A 29 -1.30 4.26 -16.52
N HIS A 30 -1.32 5.57 -16.71
CA HIS A 30 -1.28 6.16 -18.03
C HIS A 30 0.09 5.97 -18.70
N ASP A 31 1.17 6.30 -18.01
CA ASP A 31 2.51 6.30 -18.62
C ASP A 31 3.18 4.92 -18.59
N GLY A 32 2.89 4.09 -17.59
CA GLY A 32 3.47 2.76 -17.45
C GLY A 32 2.67 1.69 -18.18
N VAL A 33 1.46 1.43 -17.70
CA VAL A 33 0.66 0.28 -18.16
C VAL A 33 0.19 0.44 -19.61
N GLN A 34 -0.17 1.65 -20.04
CA GLN A 34 -0.57 1.88 -21.42
C GLN A 34 0.58 1.69 -22.40
N GLN A 35 1.79 2.15 -22.05
CA GLN A 35 2.97 1.94 -22.89
C GLN A 35 3.33 0.45 -22.99
N ASP A 36 3.28 -0.28 -21.87
CA ASP A 36 3.51 -1.72 -21.88
C ASP A 36 2.52 -2.47 -22.75
N LEU A 37 1.23 -2.13 -22.67
CA LEU A 37 0.19 -2.74 -23.50
C LEU A 37 0.38 -2.40 -24.98
N ALA A 38 0.74 -1.16 -25.32
CA ALA A 38 1.03 -0.77 -26.70
C ALA A 38 2.24 -1.54 -27.26
N ALA A 39 3.32 -1.67 -26.49
CA ALA A 39 4.49 -2.46 -26.86
C ALA A 39 4.14 -3.95 -27.04
N THR A 40 3.26 -4.49 -26.20
CA THR A 40 2.73 -5.86 -26.29
C THR A 40 2.03 -6.12 -27.63
N VAL A 41 1.18 -5.18 -28.07
CA VAL A 41 0.47 -5.29 -29.36
C VAL A 41 1.46 -5.34 -30.52
N VAL A 42 2.44 -4.43 -30.55
CA VAL A 42 3.47 -4.37 -31.60
C VAL A 42 4.32 -5.66 -31.62
N ALA A 43 4.73 -6.15 -30.45
CA ALA A 43 5.51 -7.39 -30.34
C ALA A 43 4.71 -8.62 -30.81
N LEU A 44 3.41 -8.66 -30.54
CA LEU A 44 2.52 -9.73 -31.02
C LEU A 44 2.36 -9.71 -32.54
N GLU A 45 2.23 -8.53 -33.14
CA GLU A 45 2.15 -8.38 -34.60
C GLU A 45 3.45 -8.85 -35.26
N LEU A 46 4.60 -8.45 -34.72
CA LEU A 46 5.91 -8.90 -35.20
C LEU A 46 6.06 -10.43 -35.10
N ALA A 47 5.68 -11.01 -33.97
CA ALA A 47 5.72 -12.48 -33.80
C ALA A 47 4.85 -13.18 -34.84
N ARG A 48 3.66 -12.64 -35.16
CA ARG A 48 2.77 -13.17 -36.20
C ARG A 48 3.37 -13.11 -37.60
N GLU A 49 4.04 -12.01 -37.97
CA GLU A 49 4.72 -11.88 -39.27
C GLU A 49 5.90 -12.87 -39.40
N LEU A 50 6.55 -13.21 -38.30
CA LEU A 50 7.66 -14.14 -38.28
C LEU A 50 7.25 -15.62 -38.36
N LEU A 51 5.97 -15.97 -38.07
CA LEU A 51 5.54 -17.37 -37.95
C LEU A 51 5.87 -18.21 -39.18
N ASP A 52 5.62 -17.67 -40.39
CA ASP A 52 5.83 -18.39 -41.63
C ASP A 52 7.28 -18.28 -42.17
N SER A 53 7.97 -17.18 -41.88
CA SER A 53 9.28 -16.88 -42.44
C SER A 53 10.45 -17.33 -41.53
N ASN A 54 10.27 -17.23 -40.20
CA ASN A 54 11.27 -17.61 -39.22
C ASN A 54 10.63 -18.08 -37.89
N PRO A 55 10.14 -19.32 -37.83
CA PRO A 55 9.45 -19.85 -36.64
C PRO A 55 10.28 -19.78 -35.34
N ALA A 56 11.59 -19.92 -35.43
CA ALA A 56 12.47 -19.85 -34.24
C ALA A 56 12.50 -18.43 -33.67
N ALA A 57 12.58 -17.40 -34.52
CA ALA A 57 12.49 -16.00 -34.08
C ALA A 57 11.08 -15.67 -33.57
N ALA A 58 10.04 -16.24 -34.17
CA ALA A 58 8.67 -16.06 -33.67
C ALA A 58 8.50 -16.62 -32.25
N HIS A 59 9.04 -17.79 -31.94
CA HIS A 59 9.01 -18.36 -30.59
C HIS A 59 9.76 -17.47 -29.59
N SER A 60 10.96 -17.03 -29.93
CA SER A 60 11.72 -16.12 -29.06
C SER A 60 10.95 -14.82 -28.79
N ALA A 61 10.32 -14.24 -29.80
CA ALA A 61 9.51 -13.02 -29.63
C ALA A 61 8.27 -13.25 -28.73
N LEU A 62 7.66 -14.44 -28.79
CA LEU A 62 6.56 -14.81 -27.90
C LEU A 62 7.02 -15.03 -26.45
N ASP A 63 8.20 -15.59 -26.23
CA ASP A 63 8.78 -15.76 -24.88
C ASP A 63 9.09 -14.39 -24.28
N ASP A 64 9.69 -13.48 -25.05
CA ASP A 64 9.94 -12.10 -24.62
C ASP A 64 8.64 -11.34 -24.30
N LEU A 65 7.61 -11.57 -25.12
CA LEU A 65 6.29 -10.98 -24.91
C LEU A 65 5.65 -11.49 -23.61
N ALA A 66 5.75 -12.79 -23.34
CA ALA A 66 5.25 -13.35 -22.08
C ALA A 66 5.90 -12.69 -20.87
N ALA A 67 7.23 -12.53 -20.88
CA ALA A 67 7.97 -11.85 -19.81
C ALA A 67 7.56 -10.36 -19.65
N GLN A 68 7.31 -9.65 -20.75
CA GLN A 68 6.81 -8.27 -20.73
C GLN A 68 5.42 -8.17 -20.09
N VAL A 69 4.49 -9.07 -20.45
CA VAL A 69 3.14 -9.11 -19.86
C VAL A 69 3.19 -9.43 -18.37
N GLU A 70 4.03 -10.37 -17.93
CA GLU A 70 4.22 -10.68 -16.52
C GLU A 70 4.76 -9.47 -15.75
N GLY A 71 5.71 -8.73 -16.32
CA GLY A 71 6.25 -7.49 -15.76
C GLY A 71 5.19 -6.39 -15.63
N ALA A 72 4.36 -6.20 -16.67
CA ALA A 72 3.24 -5.26 -16.65
C ALA A 72 2.21 -5.63 -15.57
N LEU A 73 1.88 -6.92 -15.46
CA LEU A 73 0.95 -7.42 -14.43
C LEU A 73 1.50 -7.23 -13.00
N ALA A 74 2.79 -7.40 -12.80
CA ALA A 74 3.44 -7.13 -11.51
C ALA A 74 3.32 -5.65 -11.14
N ARG A 75 3.56 -4.71 -12.08
CA ARG A 75 3.38 -3.26 -11.86
C ARG A 75 1.93 -2.90 -11.55
N VAL A 76 0.96 -3.47 -12.24
CA VAL A 76 -0.47 -3.26 -11.95
C VAL A 76 -0.83 -3.75 -10.55
N ARG A 77 -0.32 -4.91 -10.13
CA ARG A 77 -0.53 -5.43 -8.76
C ARG A 77 0.10 -4.53 -7.70
N GLU A 78 1.28 -4.02 -7.95
CA GLU A 78 1.95 -3.07 -7.09
C GLU A 78 1.13 -1.77 -6.95
N LEU A 79 0.69 -1.19 -8.06
CA LEU A 79 -0.19 -0.01 -8.07
C LEU A 79 -1.51 -0.29 -7.34
N ALA A 80 -2.19 -1.40 -7.61
CA ALA A 80 -3.41 -1.77 -6.92
C ALA A 80 -3.21 -1.91 -5.40
N GLY A 81 -2.06 -2.47 -4.98
CA GLY A 81 -1.66 -2.53 -3.56
C GLY A 81 -1.40 -1.16 -2.93
N THR A 82 -1.11 -0.11 -3.75
CA THR A 82 -0.94 1.26 -3.22
C THR A 82 -2.27 1.96 -2.97
N VAL A 83 -3.31 1.66 -3.75
CA VAL A 83 -4.61 2.34 -3.65
C VAL A 83 -5.42 1.83 -2.48
N TYR A 84 -5.58 0.53 -2.40
CA TYR A 84 -6.38 -0.13 -1.36
C TYR A 84 -6.03 -1.62 -1.31
N PRO A 85 -5.54 -2.13 -0.20
CA PRO A 85 -5.27 -3.55 -0.09
C PRO A 85 -6.59 -4.31 -0.02
N SER A 86 -7.10 -4.75 -1.17
CA SER A 86 -8.31 -5.58 -1.25
C SER A 86 -8.24 -6.84 -0.37
N ILE A 87 -7.03 -7.21 0.03
CA ILE A 87 -6.77 -8.30 0.97
C ILE A 87 -7.21 -7.94 2.40
N LEU A 88 -7.20 -6.66 2.78
CA LEU A 88 -7.51 -6.22 4.14
C LEU A 88 -8.98 -6.53 4.53
N PRO A 89 -10.01 -6.10 3.78
CA PRO A 89 -11.38 -6.47 4.08
C PRO A 89 -11.65 -7.97 3.89
N ALA A 90 -10.96 -8.64 2.94
CA ALA A 90 -11.20 -10.03 2.62
C ALA A 90 -10.53 -11.00 3.62
N ARG A 91 -9.29 -10.72 4.05
CA ARG A 91 -8.46 -11.64 4.84
C ARG A 91 -7.93 -11.03 6.14
N GLY A 92 -8.15 -9.72 6.36
CA GLY A 92 -7.74 -9.02 7.57
C GLY A 92 -6.27 -8.60 7.61
N LEU A 93 -5.92 -8.00 8.74
CA LEU A 93 -4.65 -7.33 8.95
C LEU A 93 -3.45 -8.30 8.90
N THR A 94 -3.58 -9.52 9.42
CA THR A 94 -2.50 -10.52 9.43
C THR A 94 -2.00 -10.84 8.02
N ASP A 95 -2.91 -11.12 7.08
CA ASP A 95 -2.54 -11.46 5.71
C ASP A 95 -2.04 -10.24 4.94
N ALA A 96 -2.61 -9.07 5.20
CA ALA A 96 -2.16 -7.82 4.59
C ALA A 96 -0.74 -7.45 5.02
N LEU A 97 -0.41 -7.56 6.30
CA LEU A 97 0.91 -7.24 6.85
C LEU A 97 2.01 -8.21 6.43
N ARG A 98 1.66 -9.46 6.09
CA ARG A 98 2.63 -10.45 5.58
C ARG A 98 3.32 -9.96 4.30
N SER A 99 2.62 -9.24 3.43
CA SER A 99 3.19 -8.66 2.22
C SER A 99 4.21 -7.55 2.49
N LEU A 100 4.18 -6.97 3.68
CA LEU A 100 5.10 -5.92 4.13
C LEU A 100 6.25 -6.47 4.99
N ASP A 101 6.39 -7.78 5.15
CA ASP A 101 7.38 -8.40 6.03
C ASP A 101 7.31 -7.83 7.47
N VAL A 102 6.10 -7.78 8.02
CA VAL A 102 5.80 -7.34 9.40
C VAL A 102 5.48 -8.57 10.23
N GLU A 103 6.15 -8.73 11.35
CA GLU A 103 5.84 -9.78 12.32
C GLU A 103 4.46 -9.55 12.95
N THR A 104 3.64 -10.58 13.04
CA THR A 104 2.30 -10.49 13.64
C THR A 104 2.13 -11.52 14.76
N ALA A 105 1.42 -11.14 15.83
CA ALA A 105 1.04 -12.04 16.91
C ALA A 105 -0.33 -11.68 17.47
N ASP A 106 -1.14 -12.69 17.78
CA ASP A 106 -2.44 -12.57 18.48
C ASP A 106 -3.38 -11.53 17.84
N LEU A 107 -3.40 -11.47 16.49
CA LEU A 107 -4.28 -10.59 15.75
C LEU A 107 -5.64 -11.27 15.51
N GLU A 108 -6.69 -10.57 15.86
CA GLU A 108 -8.08 -10.90 15.54
C GLU A 108 -8.56 -10.04 14.35
N ARG A 109 -9.85 -10.05 14.09
CA ARG A 109 -10.49 -9.10 13.17
C ARG A 109 -10.91 -7.86 13.96
N TYR A 110 -10.53 -6.72 13.40
CA TYR A 110 -10.86 -5.41 13.97
C TYR A 110 -11.79 -4.64 13.03
N PRO A 111 -12.45 -3.57 13.49
CA PRO A 111 -13.11 -2.62 12.60
C PRO A 111 -12.17 -2.20 11.46
N LEU A 112 -12.72 -2.11 10.25
CA LEU A 112 -11.92 -1.90 9.03
C LEU A 112 -11.05 -0.63 9.11
N GLU A 113 -11.58 0.42 9.71
CA GLU A 113 -10.89 1.70 9.91
C GLU A 113 -9.62 1.54 10.77
N ILE A 114 -9.67 0.66 11.77
CA ILE A 114 -8.51 0.35 12.63
C ILE A 114 -7.48 -0.48 11.85
N GLU A 115 -7.93 -1.51 11.13
CA GLU A 115 -7.04 -2.33 10.29
C GLU A 115 -6.35 -1.47 9.24
N GLU A 116 -7.07 -0.55 8.61
CA GLU A 116 -6.54 0.41 7.63
C GLU A 116 -5.51 1.35 8.23
N ALA A 117 -5.83 1.98 9.36
CA ALA A 117 -4.92 2.92 10.02
C ALA A 117 -3.59 2.25 10.37
N VAL A 118 -3.61 1.03 10.90
CA VAL A 118 -2.40 0.27 11.24
C VAL A 118 -1.66 -0.19 9.99
N TYR A 119 -2.36 -0.75 9.00
CA TYR A 119 -1.76 -1.21 7.75
C TYR A 119 -1.02 -0.08 7.02
N PHE A 120 -1.69 1.06 6.78
CA PHE A 120 -1.08 2.17 6.05
C PHE A 120 0.05 2.86 6.83
N SER A 121 0.00 2.84 8.17
CA SER A 121 1.10 3.31 9.02
C SER A 121 2.32 2.39 8.91
N CYS A 122 2.11 1.06 8.99
CA CYS A 122 3.16 0.08 8.74
C CYS A 122 3.77 0.27 7.35
N ARG A 123 2.95 0.37 6.32
CA ARG A 123 3.38 0.50 4.94
C ARG A 123 4.22 1.75 4.71
N ALA A 124 3.82 2.90 5.27
CA ALA A 124 4.56 4.15 5.14
C ALA A 124 5.95 4.09 5.79
N LEU A 125 6.06 3.40 6.93
CA LEU A 125 7.26 3.40 7.76
C LEU A 125 8.14 2.16 7.59
N ARG A 126 7.64 1.04 7.02
CA ARG A 126 8.34 -0.25 6.97
C ARG A 126 9.67 -0.19 6.23
N SER A 127 9.73 0.51 5.10
CA SER A 127 10.95 0.65 4.30
C SER A 127 12.07 1.42 5.01
N ARG A 128 11.75 2.13 6.09
CA ARG A 128 12.66 2.92 6.91
C ARG A 128 13.03 2.24 8.22
N ALA A 129 12.41 1.09 8.53
CA ALA A 129 12.63 0.33 9.75
C ALA A 129 13.41 -0.95 9.48
N THR A 130 14.27 -1.33 10.43
CA THR A 130 14.96 -2.63 10.38
C THR A 130 14.04 -3.77 10.78
N ARG A 131 13.10 -3.53 11.71
CA ARG A 131 12.12 -4.50 12.19
C ARG A 131 10.76 -3.84 12.39
N ALA A 132 9.70 -4.56 12.11
CA ALA A 132 8.33 -4.13 12.36
C ALA A 132 7.51 -5.29 12.95
N ARG A 133 6.68 -4.97 13.94
CA ARG A 133 5.81 -5.94 14.61
C ARG A 133 4.44 -5.31 14.91
N VAL A 134 3.38 -6.10 14.74
CA VAL A 134 2.01 -5.75 15.13
C VAL A 134 1.42 -6.90 15.94
N TRP A 135 0.79 -6.59 17.09
CA TRP A 135 0.19 -7.61 17.93
C TRP A 135 -1.05 -7.10 18.66
N GLY A 136 -1.95 -8.02 18.98
CA GLY A 136 -3.09 -7.79 19.86
C GLY A 136 -2.68 -7.90 21.34
N ASP A 137 -3.23 -7.02 22.16
CA ASP A 137 -3.05 -6.99 23.61
C ASP A 137 -4.43 -6.79 24.26
N GLY A 138 -5.32 -7.77 24.07
CA GLY A 138 -6.67 -7.73 24.56
C GLY A 138 -7.50 -6.57 23.99
N ALA A 139 -7.58 -5.45 24.69
CA ALA A 139 -8.35 -4.28 24.27
C ALA A 139 -7.55 -3.27 23.41
N THR A 140 -6.34 -3.61 23.01
CA THR A 140 -5.43 -2.70 22.32
C THR A 140 -4.69 -3.41 21.18
N LEU A 141 -4.70 -2.82 19.98
CA LEU A 141 -3.83 -3.21 18.88
C LEU A 141 -2.55 -2.38 18.95
N ARG A 142 -1.40 -3.06 18.96
CA ARG A 142 -0.08 -2.43 19.11
C ARG A 142 0.76 -2.58 17.86
N LEU A 143 1.52 -1.54 17.55
CA LEU A 143 2.48 -1.47 16.46
C LEU A 143 3.84 -1.03 17.03
N GLU A 144 4.92 -1.68 16.61
CA GLU A 144 6.29 -1.27 16.91
C GLU A 144 7.15 -1.40 15.65
N LEU A 145 7.90 -0.32 15.34
CA LEU A 145 8.96 -0.34 14.34
C LEU A 145 10.28 0.11 15.00
N VAL A 146 11.36 -0.58 14.72
CA VAL A 146 12.68 -0.32 15.31
C VAL A 146 13.68 -0.03 14.20
N GLY A 147 14.66 0.81 14.48
CA GLY A 147 15.68 1.25 13.52
C GLY A 147 15.11 2.21 12.48
N VAL A 148 14.11 3.01 12.86
CA VAL A 148 13.47 3.98 11.95
C VAL A 148 14.39 5.16 11.71
N THR A 149 14.78 5.38 10.46
CA THR A 149 15.60 6.52 10.05
C THR A 149 14.73 7.65 9.52
N ALA A 150 15.09 8.90 9.86
CA ALA A 150 14.42 10.18 9.62
C ALA A 150 13.29 10.21 8.57
N VAL A 151 12.04 10.41 9.05
CA VAL A 151 10.82 10.39 8.24
C VAL A 151 9.81 11.39 8.82
N ASN A 152 9.95 12.66 8.51
CA ASN A 152 9.08 13.68 9.10
C ASN A 152 7.65 13.60 8.52
N ASP A 153 7.49 13.49 7.22
CA ASP A 153 6.18 13.53 6.56
C ASP A 153 5.42 12.20 6.73
N GLU A 154 6.10 11.06 6.53
CA GLU A 154 5.48 9.74 6.69
C GLU A 154 5.09 9.49 8.16
N LEU A 155 5.89 9.97 9.12
CA LEU A 155 5.59 9.85 10.54
C LEU A 155 4.40 10.71 10.94
N SER A 156 4.31 11.94 10.41
CA SER A 156 3.16 12.84 10.66
C SER A 156 1.89 12.22 10.14
N LEU A 157 1.91 11.71 8.91
CA LEU A 157 0.75 11.05 8.31
C LEU A 157 0.34 9.77 9.06
N ALA A 158 1.31 8.97 9.50
CA ALA A 158 1.03 7.79 10.32
C ALA A 158 0.42 8.18 11.68
N ARG A 159 0.91 9.26 12.31
CA ARG A 159 0.36 9.78 13.56
C ARG A 159 -1.09 10.25 13.40
N GLU A 160 -1.40 10.98 12.34
CA GLU A 160 -2.75 11.44 12.03
C GLU A 160 -3.71 10.26 11.81
N ARG A 161 -3.30 9.25 11.05
CA ARG A 161 -4.11 8.04 10.80
C ARG A 161 -4.42 7.28 12.09
N ILE A 162 -3.41 7.08 12.93
CA ILE A 162 -3.58 6.39 14.22
C ILE A 162 -4.46 7.22 15.16
N ALA A 163 -4.30 8.55 15.19
CA ALA A 163 -5.13 9.44 15.99
C ALA A 163 -6.59 9.46 15.52
N ALA A 164 -6.86 9.35 14.23
CA ALA A 164 -8.21 9.32 13.66
C ALA A 164 -9.05 8.13 14.17
N VAL A 165 -8.40 7.03 14.56
CA VAL A 165 -9.06 5.85 15.16
C VAL A 165 -8.91 5.80 16.69
N GLY A 166 -8.61 6.94 17.32
CA GLY A 166 -8.49 7.06 18.78
C GLY A 166 -7.20 6.49 19.37
N GLY A 167 -6.21 6.16 18.53
CA GLY A 167 -4.90 5.67 18.94
C GLY A 167 -3.89 6.79 19.19
N GLN A 168 -2.71 6.40 19.66
CA GLN A 168 -1.55 7.27 19.84
C GLN A 168 -0.33 6.65 19.17
N LEU A 169 0.51 7.49 18.54
CA LEU A 169 1.76 7.09 17.91
C LEU A 169 2.88 7.99 18.39
N ASP A 170 3.93 7.38 18.97
CA ASP A 170 5.10 8.03 19.55
C ASP A 170 6.39 7.60 18.86
N LEU A 171 7.33 8.55 18.76
CA LEU A 171 8.70 8.31 18.33
C LEU A 171 9.64 8.53 19.51
N SER A 172 10.42 7.51 19.87
CA SER A 172 11.44 7.59 20.90
C SER A 172 12.78 7.05 20.37
N GLY A 173 13.70 7.97 20.10
CA GLY A 173 14.96 7.63 19.42
C GLY A 173 14.70 7.12 17.98
N ASP A 174 15.07 5.88 17.74
CA ASP A 174 14.85 5.18 16.46
C ASP A 174 13.64 4.22 16.49
N ARG A 175 12.82 4.29 17.55
CA ARG A 175 11.65 3.42 17.73
C ARG A 175 10.35 4.20 17.58
N VAL A 176 9.51 3.75 16.66
CA VAL A 176 8.11 4.17 16.55
C VAL A 176 7.23 3.14 17.24
N SER A 177 6.36 3.59 18.12
CA SER A 177 5.36 2.74 18.79
C SER A 177 3.96 3.35 18.65
N ALA A 178 2.96 2.51 18.44
CA ALA A 178 1.57 2.95 18.45
C ALA A 178 0.69 1.98 19.25
N ALA A 179 -0.37 2.54 19.83
CA ALA A 179 -1.40 1.81 20.54
C ALA A 179 -2.78 2.33 20.09
N VAL A 180 -3.62 1.42 19.60
CA VAL A 180 -4.97 1.72 19.11
C VAL A 180 -5.97 0.94 19.95
N PRO A 181 -6.90 1.60 20.66
CA PRO A 181 -7.94 0.91 21.42
C PRO A 181 -8.90 0.19 20.45
N VAL A 182 -9.19 -1.08 20.73
CA VAL A 182 -10.09 -1.93 19.94
C VAL A 182 -11.34 -2.20 20.78
N ARG A 183 -12.31 -1.32 20.71
CA ARG A 183 -13.61 -1.47 21.42
C ARG A 183 -14.74 -1.45 20.42
#